data_c0660e73198ada96299d1da8c3414e83
#
_entry.id   c0660e73198ada96299d1da8c3414e83
#
_cell.length_a   1.000
_cell.length_b   1.000
_cell.length_c   1.000
_cell.angle_alpha   90.00
_cell.angle_beta   90.00
_cell.angle_gamma   90.00
#
_symmetry.space_group_name_H-M   'P 1'
#
loop_
_entity.id
_entity.type
_entity.pdbx_description
1 polymer ?
#
loop_
_entity_poly.entity_id
_entity_poly.type
_entity_poly.pdbx_seq_one_letter_code
_entity_poly.pdbx_strand_id
1 'polypeptide(L)'
;MALAAPTATAAPAPAPAPAKPATPAAGQPKIGDSCTSADLGKRYPYIKSTQVVPTITHFKGWYVTEGSTGSQTIETSTQTVVTVQVGLSAEIQGSFQVELLGQVGGSLGLNVQMSTSTTSSQSKSISWDFRRPGYYALYEGTRKVTGQYGSLNCNRVGTGNGTYATKWVDGPESGSYTTYTTLEEGAVRCEDTVPASSIMRKAQDLLDCGSPAATTKHDAGPVPSVKADQAKHDADNAASAAQSLKAAQAAKPASSAALNCQPGAYKIDVPGKPLNWSAPLLANDGIRLRESTFFSAHLDNWRLCNVTEKNGVIEATLWNWGNGGCATIPANIANQEQAYLTTATCGEDDLQRFYIYRDVPGSPKIGLQNKYTGSMLGYDRYADGELIRQYSSGRQDGTGTYTLTGV
;
A
#
# COMPACT_ATOMS: atom_id res chain seq x y z
N MET A 1 -43.38 -10.11 -48.94
CA MET A 1 -42.46 -10.99 -48.17
C MET A 1 -41.23 -10.18 -47.83
N ALA A 2 -41.11 -9.77 -46.60
CA ALA A 2 -39.95 -9.01 -46.11
C ALA A 2 -38.96 -10.01 -45.46
N LEU A 3 -37.77 -10.08 -46.03
CA LEU A 3 -36.66 -10.88 -45.47
C LEU A 3 -36.07 -10.12 -44.28
N ALA A 4 -36.18 -10.70 -43.07
CA ALA A 4 -35.47 -10.23 -41.91
C ALA A 4 -33.98 -10.58 -42.00
N ALA A 5 -33.08 -9.60 -41.87
CA ALA A 5 -31.66 -9.79 -41.78
C ALA A 5 -31.27 -10.38 -40.40
N PRO A 6 -30.31 -11.32 -40.35
CA PRO A 6 -29.85 -11.85 -39.07
C PRO A 6 -29.04 -10.79 -38.32
N THR A 7 -29.41 -10.56 -37.05
CA THR A 7 -28.65 -9.75 -36.10
C THR A 7 -27.38 -10.55 -35.69
N ALA A 8 -26.21 -10.04 -36.10
CA ALA A 8 -24.95 -10.57 -35.63
C ALA A 8 -24.77 -10.19 -34.13
N THR A 9 -24.83 -11.17 -33.25
CA THR A 9 -24.43 -11.04 -31.83
C THR A 9 -22.91 -10.88 -31.74
N ALA A 10 -22.45 -9.74 -31.29
CA ALA A 10 -21.05 -9.52 -31.00
C ALA A 10 -20.55 -10.52 -29.94
N ALA A 11 -19.45 -11.18 -30.23
CA ALA A 11 -18.83 -12.10 -29.28
C ALA A 11 -18.38 -11.32 -27.99
N PRO A 12 -18.58 -11.87 -26.79
CA PRO A 12 -18.12 -11.22 -25.56
C PRO A 12 -16.60 -11.04 -25.60
N ALA A 13 -16.15 -9.88 -25.13
CA ALA A 13 -14.72 -9.57 -25.00
C ALA A 13 -14.01 -10.65 -24.16
N PRO A 14 -12.80 -11.09 -24.55
CA PRO A 14 -12.06 -12.10 -23.80
C PRO A 14 -11.83 -11.62 -22.38
N ALA A 15 -12.08 -12.49 -21.41
CA ALA A 15 -11.80 -12.23 -20.00
C ALA A 15 -10.33 -11.85 -19.80
N PRO A 16 -10.01 -10.90 -18.92
CA PRO A 16 -8.62 -10.53 -18.61
C PRO A 16 -7.84 -11.77 -18.17
N ALA A 17 -6.63 -11.92 -18.70
CA ALA A 17 -5.76 -13.04 -18.35
C ALA A 17 -5.53 -13.08 -16.83
N PRO A 18 -5.49 -14.29 -16.22
CA PRO A 18 -5.25 -14.41 -14.77
C PRO A 18 -3.93 -13.76 -14.38
N ALA A 19 -3.95 -13.05 -13.24
CA ALA A 19 -2.77 -12.38 -12.71
C ALA A 19 -1.63 -13.38 -12.51
N LYS A 20 -0.47 -13.09 -13.09
CA LYS A 20 0.71 -13.95 -12.97
C LYS A 20 1.29 -13.82 -11.56
N PRO A 21 1.61 -14.92 -10.85
CA PRO A 21 2.36 -14.84 -9.60
C PRO A 21 3.67 -14.09 -9.82
N ALA A 22 3.99 -13.13 -8.95
CA ALA A 22 5.23 -12.38 -9.04
C ALA A 22 6.40 -13.26 -8.58
N THR A 23 7.50 -13.23 -9.32
CA THR A 23 8.76 -13.84 -8.88
C THR A 23 9.47 -12.85 -7.95
N PRO A 24 9.91 -13.25 -6.74
CA PRO A 24 10.65 -12.37 -5.85
C PRO A 24 11.92 -11.84 -6.53
N ALA A 25 12.24 -10.57 -6.30
CA ALA A 25 13.48 -9.99 -6.78
C ALA A 25 14.69 -10.72 -6.14
N ALA A 26 15.77 -10.87 -6.89
CA ALA A 26 16.98 -11.50 -6.38
C ALA A 26 17.53 -10.72 -5.18
N GLY A 27 17.79 -11.43 -4.07
CA GLY A 27 18.32 -10.84 -2.84
C GLY A 27 17.28 -10.39 -1.80
N GLN A 28 15.99 -10.51 -2.09
CA GLN A 28 14.97 -10.23 -1.08
C GLN A 28 14.75 -11.39 -0.12
N PRO A 29 14.52 -11.11 1.18
CA PRO A 29 14.17 -12.15 2.13
C PRO A 29 12.83 -12.80 1.77
N LYS A 30 12.66 -14.05 2.17
CA LYS A 30 11.42 -14.81 2.00
C LYS A 30 10.85 -15.17 3.38
N ILE A 31 9.55 -15.48 3.41
CA ILE A 31 8.92 -15.99 4.64
C ILE A 31 9.69 -17.25 5.10
N GLY A 32 10.12 -17.21 6.37
CA GLY A 32 10.89 -18.29 7.00
C GLY A 32 12.39 -18.13 6.96
N ASP A 33 12.94 -17.24 6.13
CA ASP A 33 14.37 -16.94 6.13
C ASP A 33 14.81 -16.37 7.47
N SER A 34 16.04 -16.67 7.87
CA SER A 34 16.63 -16.07 9.07
C SER A 34 16.89 -14.58 8.87
N CYS A 35 16.59 -13.78 9.87
CA CYS A 35 17.00 -12.39 9.95
C CYS A 35 17.85 -12.13 11.19
N THR A 36 18.51 -11.01 11.25
CA THR A 36 19.38 -10.63 12.37
C THR A 36 18.63 -9.74 13.36
N SER A 37 19.20 -9.56 14.55
CA SER A 37 18.66 -8.59 15.52
C SER A 37 18.67 -7.16 14.99
N ALA A 38 19.55 -6.84 14.04
CA ALA A 38 19.58 -5.54 13.36
C ALA A 38 18.44 -5.35 12.35
N ASP A 39 17.74 -6.43 12.00
CA ASP A 39 16.61 -6.42 11.08
C ASP A 39 15.27 -6.38 11.82
N LEU A 40 15.26 -6.50 13.15
CA LEU A 40 14.04 -6.38 13.95
C LEU A 40 13.37 -5.02 13.70
N GLY A 41 12.08 -5.06 13.37
CA GLY A 41 11.31 -3.88 13.01
C GLY A 41 11.43 -3.43 11.55
N LYS A 42 12.38 -3.98 10.77
CA LYS A 42 12.42 -3.72 9.33
C LYS A 42 11.27 -4.42 8.62
N ARG A 43 10.76 -3.74 7.62
CA ARG A 43 9.68 -4.22 6.76
C ARG A 43 10.10 -4.19 5.31
N TYR A 44 9.76 -5.25 4.61
CA TYR A 44 9.96 -5.33 3.17
C TYR A 44 8.63 -5.63 2.49
N PRO A 45 8.22 -4.84 1.49
CA PRO A 45 7.09 -5.20 0.65
C PRO A 45 7.43 -6.42 -0.19
N TYR A 46 6.44 -7.26 -0.46
CA TYR A 46 6.54 -8.27 -1.50
C TYR A 46 5.28 -8.31 -2.35
N ILE A 47 5.44 -8.67 -3.61
CA ILE A 47 4.35 -8.67 -4.58
C ILE A 47 3.66 -10.04 -4.54
N LYS A 48 2.35 -10.06 -4.24
CA LYS A 48 1.52 -11.27 -4.28
C LYS A 48 1.01 -11.56 -5.69
N SER A 49 0.60 -10.53 -6.40
CA SER A 49 0.10 -10.63 -7.77
C SER A 49 0.31 -9.34 -8.55
N THR A 50 0.39 -9.45 -9.87
CA THR A 50 0.51 -8.31 -10.77
C THR A 50 -0.30 -8.55 -12.03
N GLN A 51 -1.01 -7.54 -12.48
CA GLN A 51 -1.72 -7.49 -13.75
C GLN A 51 -1.34 -6.21 -14.49
N VAL A 52 -1.09 -6.32 -15.79
CA VAL A 52 -0.74 -5.17 -16.65
C VAL A 52 -1.80 -5.03 -17.73
N VAL A 53 -2.39 -3.84 -17.85
CA VAL A 53 -3.44 -3.54 -18.80
C VAL A 53 -3.09 -2.27 -19.58
N PRO A 54 -2.99 -2.31 -20.93
CA PRO A 54 -2.85 -1.11 -21.73
C PRO A 54 -4.01 -0.15 -21.50
N THR A 55 -3.69 1.12 -21.26
CA THR A 55 -4.67 2.17 -20.96
C THR A 55 -4.38 3.38 -21.83
N ILE A 56 -5.39 3.90 -22.51
CA ILE A 56 -5.29 5.12 -23.31
C ILE A 56 -5.73 6.30 -22.43
N THR A 57 -4.91 7.32 -22.36
CA THR A 57 -5.18 8.55 -21.60
C THR A 57 -5.71 9.67 -22.48
N HIS A 58 -5.20 9.76 -23.71
CA HIS A 58 -5.65 10.72 -24.72
C HIS A 58 -5.80 9.99 -26.04
N PHE A 59 -6.88 10.30 -26.74
CA PHE A 59 -7.21 9.60 -27.98
C PHE A 59 -7.91 10.52 -28.97
N LYS A 60 -7.55 10.37 -30.26
CA LYS A 60 -8.28 10.96 -31.38
C LYS A 60 -8.17 10.06 -32.58
N GLY A 61 -9.31 9.69 -33.18
CA GLY A 61 -9.37 9.08 -34.48
C GLY A 61 -9.25 10.14 -35.58
N TRP A 62 -8.43 9.88 -36.58
CA TRP A 62 -8.23 10.76 -37.71
C TRP A 62 -8.10 9.99 -39.02
N TYR A 63 -8.84 10.38 -40.04
CA TYR A 63 -8.72 9.79 -41.37
C TYR A 63 -7.83 10.65 -42.26
N VAL A 64 -6.82 10.04 -42.90
CA VAL A 64 -5.92 10.65 -43.88
C VAL A 64 -6.25 10.11 -45.24
N THR A 65 -6.57 10.99 -46.19
CA THR A 65 -6.89 10.62 -47.57
C THR A 65 -5.64 10.24 -48.34
N GLU A 66 -5.82 9.43 -49.39
CA GLU A 66 -4.75 9.03 -50.29
C GLU A 66 -4.14 10.25 -50.99
N GLY A 67 -2.80 10.32 -51.04
CA GLY A 67 -2.06 11.41 -51.64
C GLY A 67 -1.89 12.66 -50.78
N SER A 68 -2.45 12.71 -49.54
CA SER A 68 -2.18 13.79 -48.61
C SER A 68 -0.93 13.50 -47.79
N THR A 69 0.03 14.43 -47.82
CA THR A 69 1.19 14.43 -46.95
C THR A 69 1.15 15.70 -46.11
N GLY A 70 1.35 15.57 -44.80
CA GLY A 70 1.38 16.75 -43.92
C GLY A 70 1.46 16.35 -42.46
N SER A 71 1.91 17.29 -41.63
CA SER A 71 1.85 17.16 -40.18
C SER A 71 0.58 17.82 -39.66
N GLN A 72 -0.06 17.17 -38.70
CA GLN A 72 -1.21 17.75 -38.01
C GLN A 72 -0.97 17.83 -36.52
N THR A 73 -1.23 19.01 -35.99
CA THR A 73 -1.28 19.19 -34.53
C THR A 73 -2.70 18.89 -34.05
N ILE A 74 -2.85 17.95 -33.16
CA ILE A 74 -4.15 17.49 -32.70
C ILE A 74 -4.23 17.75 -31.19
N GLU A 75 -5.20 18.58 -30.81
CA GLU A 75 -5.57 18.71 -29.40
C GLU A 75 -6.44 17.51 -29.03
N THR A 76 -5.94 16.68 -28.13
CA THR A 76 -6.68 15.53 -27.62
C THR A 76 -7.66 16.00 -26.57
N SER A 77 -8.95 15.77 -26.80
CA SER A 77 -10.01 16.27 -25.90
C SER A 77 -10.31 15.36 -24.71
N THR A 78 -9.61 14.27 -24.60
CA THR A 78 -9.91 13.19 -23.66
C THR A 78 -8.88 13.16 -22.56
N GLN A 79 -9.30 13.45 -21.34
CA GLN A 79 -8.40 13.52 -20.20
C GLN A 79 -8.67 12.37 -19.24
N THR A 80 -7.67 11.52 -19.03
CA THR A 80 -7.69 10.54 -17.94
C THR A 80 -6.64 10.95 -16.92
N VAL A 81 -7.05 11.07 -15.67
CA VAL A 81 -6.12 11.33 -14.57
C VAL A 81 -5.37 10.05 -14.27
N VAL A 82 -4.05 10.09 -14.42
CA VAL A 82 -3.18 8.98 -14.04
C VAL A 82 -2.73 9.21 -12.60
N THR A 83 -3.19 8.36 -11.69
CA THR A 83 -2.84 8.44 -10.28
C THR A 83 -2.12 7.17 -9.84
N VAL A 84 -1.06 7.34 -9.07
CA VAL A 84 -0.43 6.21 -8.37
C VAL A 84 -1.16 6.05 -7.03
N GLN A 85 -1.75 4.87 -6.83
CA GLN A 85 -2.43 4.54 -5.58
C GLN A 85 -1.80 3.26 -5.03
N VAL A 86 -1.32 3.34 -3.82
CA VAL A 86 -0.98 2.17 -3.01
C VAL A 86 -1.98 2.19 -1.87
N GLY A 87 -2.71 1.10 -1.68
CA GLY A 87 -3.75 0.98 -0.65
C GLY A 87 -3.17 0.88 0.76
N LEU A 88 -2.16 1.69 1.03
CA LEU A 88 -1.59 1.92 2.35
C LEU A 88 -2.34 3.08 3.00
N SER A 89 -2.59 2.99 4.29
CA SER A 89 -2.95 4.18 5.06
C SER A 89 -1.88 5.26 4.84
N ALA A 90 -2.28 6.53 4.86
CA ALA A 90 -1.43 7.68 4.55
C ALA A 90 -0.10 7.70 5.32
N GLU A 91 0.03 6.85 6.30
CA GLU A 91 1.08 6.79 7.30
C GLU A 91 2.25 5.84 6.95
N ILE A 92 2.05 4.84 6.08
CA ILE A 92 3.14 3.95 5.61
C ILE A 92 3.75 4.46 4.29
N GLN A 93 3.64 5.75 4.03
CA GLN A 93 4.12 6.34 2.79
C GLN A 93 5.63 6.62 2.87
N GLY A 94 6.28 6.58 1.78
CA GLY A 94 7.68 6.92 1.63
C GLY A 94 8.50 5.70 1.20
N SER A 95 9.37 5.20 2.05
CA SER A 95 10.33 4.15 1.67
C SER A 95 9.65 2.84 1.26
N PHE A 96 8.60 2.41 1.98
CA PHE A 96 7.87 1.17 1.66
C PHE A 96 7.17 1.24 0.30
N GLN A 97 6.51 2.37 0.00
CA GLN A 97 5.86 2.57 -1.30
C GLN A 97 6.88 2.60 -2.44
N VAL A 98 7.96 3.35 -2.27
CA VAL A 98 9.03 3.44 -3.28
C VAL A 98 9.63 2.06 -3.52
N GLU A 99 9.89 1.30 -2.46
CA GLU A 99 10.43 -0.06 -2.58
C GLU A 99 9.43 -1.00 -3.26
N LEU A 100 8.15 -0.98 -2.87
CA LEU A 100 7.10 -1.78 -3.51
C LEU A 100 7.00 -1.50 -5.01
N LEU A 101 6.90 -0.22 -5.39
CA LEU A 101 6.78 0.17 -6.79
C LEU A 101 8.06 -0.11 -7.57
N GLY A 102 9.24 0.03 -6.94
CA GLY A 102 10.52 -0.39 -7.50
C GLY A 102 10.57 -1.87 -7.82
N GLN A 103 10.08 -2.73 -6.91
CA GLN A 103 9.95 -4.16 -7.14
C GLN A 103 8.98 -4.48 -8.27
N VAL A 104 7.83 -3.79 -8.34
CA VAL A 104 6.86 -3.93 -9.43
C VAL A 104 7.52 -3.62 -10.77
N GLY A 105 8.20 -2.49 -10.88
CA GLY A 105 8.93 -2.12 -12.09
C GLY A 105 10.00 -3.13 -12.47
N GLY A 106 10.83 -3.53 -11.51
CA GLY A 106 11.91 -4.51 -11.72
C GLY A 106 11.39 -5.89 -12.14
N SER A 107 10.31 -6.39 -11.53
CA SER A 107 9.72 -7.69 -11.86
C SER A 107 9.11 -7.76 -13.26
N LEU A 108 8.68 -6.62 -13.79
CA LEU A 108 8.05 -6.50 -15.11
C LEU A 108 9.02 -6.01 -16.20
N GLY A 109 10.19 -5.51 -15.81
CA GLY A 109 11.09 -4.81 -16.72
C GLY A 109 10.49 -3.50 -17.27
N LEU A 110 9.67 -2.82 -16.47
CA LEU A 110 8.96 -1.60 -16.85
C LEU A 110 9.34 -0.44 -15.93
N ASN A 111 9.40 0.76 -16.51
CA ASN A 111 9.51 1.99 -15.73
C ASN A 111 8.12 2.38 -15.22
N VAL A 112 7.88 2.18 -13.93
CA VAL A 112 6.62 2.56 -13.28
C VAL A 112 6.77 3.87 -12.53
N GLN A 113 5.66 4.60 -12.38
CA GLN A 113 5.62 5.83 -11.61
C GLN A 113 5.78 5.51 -10.12
N MET A 114 6.69 6.23 -9.45
CA MET A 114 7.09 5.99 -8.06
C MET A 114 6.40 6.94 -7.07
N SER A 115 5.84 8.04 -7.55
CA SER A 115 5.20 9.06 -6.71
C SER A 115 3.70 9.10 -6.92
N THR A 116 2.97 9.55 -5.91
CA THR A 116 1.53 9.83 -5.95
C THR A 116 1.21 11.11 -6.71
N SER A 117 1.97 11.45 -7.74
CA SER A 117 1.66 12.61 -8.55
C SER A 117 0.41 12.35 -9.38
N THR A 118 -0.58 13.18 -9.19
CA THR A 118 -1.73 13.26 -10.09
C THR A 118 -1.26 13.97 -11.35
N THR A 119 -1.10 13.25 -12.43
CA THR A 119 -0.91 13.90 -13.73
C THR A 119 -2.29 14.35 -14.19
N SER A 120 -2.68 15.58 -13.86
CA SER A 120 -3.83 16.19 -14.50
C SER A 120 -3.41 16.48 -15.93
N SER A 121 -3.97 15.76 -16.86
CA SER A 121 -3.76 16.01 -18.26
C SER A 121 -4.54 17.25 -18.67
N GLN A 122 -3.84 18.31 -18.95
CA GLN A 122 -4.38 19.37 -19.80
C GLN A 122 -4.37 18.85 -21.25
N SER A 123 -5.24 19.41 -22.11
CA SER A 123 -5.23 19.10 -23.54
C SER A 123 -3.80 19.14 -24.06
N LYS A 124 -3.36 18.04 -24.67
CA LYS A 124 -2.01 17.90 -25.19
C LYS A 124 -2.05 17.96 -26.71
N SER A 125 -1.19 18.78 -27.30
CA SER A 125 -0.99 18.80 -28.74
C SER A 125 0.00 17.72 -29.13
N ILE A 126 -0.44 16.78 -29.97
CA ILE A 126 0.42 15.74 -30.55
C ILE A 126 0.60 16.07 -32.03
N SER A 127 1.83 16.26 -32.46
CA SER A 127 2.15 16.51 -33.86
C SER A 127 2.68 15.25 -34.52
N TRP A 128 2.05 14.86 -35.63
CA TRP A 128 2.43 13.67 -36.39
C TRP A 128 2.53 13.98 -37.87
N ASP A 129 3.47 13.35 -38.55
CA ASP A 129 3.66 13.43 -39.97
C ASP A 129 3.04 12.16 -40.64
N PHE A 130 1.88 12.33 -41.26
CA PHE A 130 1.17 11.22 -41.88
C PHE A 130 1.63 11.04 -43.31
N ARG A 131 2.40 10.01 -43.58
CA ARG A 131 2.95 9.71 -44.91
C ARG A 131 2.13 8.71 -45.73
N ARG A 132 1.15 8.07 -45.11
CA ARG A 132 0.31 7.05 -45.74
C ARG A 132 -1.15 7.33 -45.46
N PRO A 133 -2.04 7.07 -46.46
CA PRO A 133 -3.46 7.20 -46.23
C PRO A 133 -3.95 6.13 -45.23
N GLY A 134 -5.08 6.37 -44.58
CA GLY A 134 -5.73 5.40 -43.71
C GLY A 134 -6.33 6.02 -42.47
N TYR A 135 -6.85 5.14 -41.66
CA TYR A 135 -7.49 5.47 -40.37
C TYR A 135 -6.46 5.40 -39.28
N TYR A 136 -6.17 6.54 -38.66
CA TYR A 136 -5.17 6.69 -37.60
C TYR A 136 -5.83 6.84 -36.25
N ALA A 137 -5.39 6.05 -35.29
CA ALA A 137 -5.52 6.34 -33.88
C ALA A 137 -4.30 7.14 -33.40
N LEU A 138 -4.52 8.37 -33.03
CA LEU A 138 -3.53 9.20 -32.35
C LEU A 138 -3.77 9.02 -30.86
N TYR A 139 -2.75 8.70 -30.11
CA TYR A 139 -2.93 8.36 -28.72
C TYR A 139 -1.75 8.79 -27.85
N GLU A 140 -2.06 9.09 -26.62
CA GLU A 140 -1.16 8.99 -25.50
C GLU A 140 -1.71 7.92 -24.59
N GLY A 141 -0.86 7.05 -24.12
CA GLY A 141 -1.28 5.92 -23.30
C GLY A 141 -0.20 5.48 -22.31
N THR A 142 -0.60 4.59 -21.45
CA THR A 142 0.26 3.99 -20.42
C THR A 142 -0.16 2.55 -20.21
N ARG A 143 0.62 1.79 -19.43
CA ARG A 143 0.16 0.50 -18.91
C ARG A 143 -0.23 0.68 -17.45
N LYS A 144 -1.51 0.46 -17.17
CA LYS A 144 -2.01 0.36 -15.80
C LYS A 144 -1.51 -0.95 -15.21
N VAL A 145 -0.81 -0.86 -14.09
CA VAL A 145 -0.27 -2.00 -13.35
C VAL A 145 -1.00 -2.08 -12.02
N THR A 146 -1.75 -3.15 -11.82
CA THR A 146 -2.49 -3.40 -10.58
C THR A 146 -2.05 -4.72 -9.97
N GLY A 147 -2.19 -4.84 -8.66
CA GLY A 147 -1.87 -6.09 -7.99
C GLY A 147 -2.14 -6.03 -6.50
N GLN A 148 -1.70 -7.09 -5.84
CA GLN A 148 -1.74 -7.20 -4.39
C GLN A 148 -0.32 -7.32 -3.85
N TYR A 149 -0.10 -6.76 -2.69
CA TYR A 149 1.16 -6.81 -1.96
C TYR A 149 0.94 -7.34 -0.54
N GLY A 150 2.03 -7.76 0.09
CA GLY A 150 2.15 -8.03 1.51
C GLY A 150 3.43 -7.41 2.03
N SER A 151 3.67 -7.54 3.32
CA SER A 151 4.92 -7.16 3.94
C SER A 151 5.58 -8.35 4.62
N LEU A 152 6.91 -8.29 4.73
CA LEU A 152 7.71 -9.17 5.57
C LEU A 152 8.24 -8.35 6.74
N ASN A 153 8.07 -8.88 7.95
CA ASN A 153 8.64 -8.32 9.16
C ASN A 153 9.65 -9.30 9.74
N CYS A 154 10.80 -8.80 10.20
CA CYS A 154 11.72 -9.60 10.97
C CYS A 154 11.21 -9.70 12.41
N ASN A 155 10.79 -10.88 12.82
CA ASN A 155 10.25 -11.16 14.14
C ASN A 155 10.94 -12.34 14.80
N ARG A 156 10.88 -12.40 16.14
CA ARG A 156 11.27 -13.56 16.90
C ARG A 156 10.16 -14.60 16.89
N VAL A 157 10.47 -15.80 16.44
CA VAL A 157 9.54 -16.92 16.38
C VAL A 157 10.03 -18.06 17.26
N GLY A 158 9.12 -18.67 18.00
CA GLY A 158 9.43 -19.88 18.80
C GLY A 158 9.80 -21.05 17.88
N THR A 159 10.87 -21.75 18.22
CA THR A 159 11.33 -22.94 17.46
C THR A 159 10.78 -24.25 18.00
N GLY A 160 9.88 -24.20 18.98
CA GLY A 160 9.25 -25.38 19.59
C GLY A 160 10.00 -26.01 20.76
N ASN A 161 11.30 -25.71 20.92
CA ASN A 161 12.14 -26.27 21.99
C ASN A 161 12.41 -25.25 23.10
N GLY A 162 11.52 -24.28 23.26
CA GLY A 162 11.73 -23.19 24.21
C GLY A 162 12.80 -22.18 23.78
N THR A 163 13.31 -22.26 22.58
CA THR A 163 14.24 -21.30 21.99
C THR A 163 13.55 -20.45 20.93
N TYR A 164 14.10 -19.29 20.64
CA TYR A 164 13.60 -18.37 19.62
C TYR A 164 14.65 -18.18 18.54
N ALA A 165 14.17 -18.05 17.31
CA ALA A 165 14.99 -17.63 16.17
C ALA A 165 14.37 -16.37 15.55
N THR A 166 15.20 -15.46 15.06
CA THR A 166 14.73 -14.32 14.29
C THR A 166 14.50 -14.76 12.84
N LYS A 167 13.28 -14.55 12.36
CA LYS A 167 12.87 -14.94 11.02
C LYS A 167 12.01 -13.88 10.36
N TRP A 168 12.09 -13.80 9.05
CA TRP A 168 11.15 -13.05 8.25
C TRP A 168 9.80 -13.76 8.25
N VAL A 169 8.78 -13.08 8.74
CA VAL A 169 7.39 -13.56 8.82
C VAL A 169 6.48 -12.65 8.03
N ASP A 170 5.28 -13.14 7.73
CA ASP A 170 4.24 -12.30 7.10
C ASP A 170 3.89 -11.15 8.04
N GLY A 171 4.02 -9.94 7.54
CA GLY A 171 3.73 -8.72 8.27
C GLY A 171 2.25 -8.31 8.16
N PRO A 172 1.81 -7.31 8.94
CA PRO A 172 0.43 -6.87 8.93
C PRO A 172 0.06 -6.06 7.67
N GLU A 173 1.04 -5.45 7.01
CA GLU A 173 0.76 -4.62 5.86
C GLU A 173 0.45 -5.48 4.64
N SER A 174 -0.76 -5.35 4.15
CA SER A 174 -1.20 -5.98 2.91
C SER A 174 -2.28 -5.13 2.26
N GLY A 175 -2.37 -5.21 0.95
CA GLY A 175 -3.37 -4.44 0.23
C GLY A 175 -3.25 -4.59 -1.27
N SER A 176 -3.90 -3.70 -1.98
CA SER A 176 -3.81 -3.56 -3.42
C SER A 176 -2.98 -2.34 -3.81
N TYR A 177 -2.34 -2.41 -4.95
CA TYR A 177 -1.67 -1.27 -5.54
C TYR A 177 -2.13 -1.03 -6.97
N THR A 178 -2.07 0.22 -7.37
CA THR A 178 -2.24 0.65 -8.75
C THR A 178 -1.13 1.65 -9.06
N THR A 179 -0.40 1.40 -10.13
CA THR A 179 0.57 2.34 -10.68
C THR A 179 0.49 2.32 -12.20
N TYR A 180 1.25 3.19 -12.85
CA TYR A 180 1.24 3.33 -14.28
C TYR A 180 2.68 3.40 -14.79
N THR A 181 2.92 2.92 -16.01
CA THR A 181 4.19 3.17 -16.68
C THR A 181 4.30 4.62 -17.14
N THR A 182 5.48 5.02 -17.60
CA THR A 182 5.65 6.29 -18.31
C THR A 182 4.67 6.36 -19.48
N LEU A 183 4.21 7.57 -19.78
CA LEU A 183 3.31 7.81 -20.90
C LEU A 183 4.05 7.57 -22.22
N GLU A 184 3.39 6.88 -23.14
CA GLU A 184 3.85 6.60 -24.50
C GLU A 184 2.91 7.31 -25.46
N GLU A 185 3.47 8.06 -26.41
CA GLU A 185 2.74 8.74 -27.46
C GLU A 185 2.90 8.01 -28.80
N GLY A 186 1.86 7.99 -29.61
CA GLY A 186 1.95 7.33 -30.90
C GLY A 186 0.80 7.60 -31.85
N ALA A 187 1.01 7.11 -33.08
CA ALA A 187 -0.03 7.00 -34.08
C ALA A 187 0.02 5.59 -34.67
N VAL A 188 -1.12 4.96 -34.78
CA VAL A 188 -1.25 3.61 -35.37
C VAL A 188 -2.42 3.58 -36.33
N ARG A 189 -2.25 2.93 -37.49
CA ARG A 189 -3.34 2.72 -38.44
C ARG A 189 -4.06 1.40 -38.17
N CYS A 190 -5.29 1.31 -38.65
CA CYS A 190 -6.04 0.05 -38.62
C CYS A 190 -5.33 -1.09 -39.35
N GLU A 191 -4.60 -0.78 -40.43
CA GLU A 191 -3.89 -1.76 -41.25
C GLU A 191 -2.54 -2.19 -40.67
N ASP A 192 -2.05 -1.52 -39.62
CA ASP A 192 -0.76 -1.86 -39.03
C ASP A 192 -0.88 -3.10 -38.12
N THR A 193 0.03 -4.03 -38.31
CA THR A 193 0.13 -5.21 -37.44
C THR A 193 0.86 -4.85 -36.16
N VAL A 194 0.17 -4.99 -35.02
CA VAL A 194 0.72 -4.62 -33.70
C VAL A 194 0.51 -5.76 -32.69
N PRO A 195 1.37 -5.86 -31.65
CA PRO A 195 1.20 -6.87 -30.62
C PRO A 195 -0.14 -6.76 -29.89
N ALA A 196 -0.79 -7.89 -29.61
CA ALA A 196 -2.13 -7.95 -29.02
C ALA A 196 -2.23 -7.26 -27.63
N SER A 197 -1.14 -7.23 -26.85
CA SER A 197 -1.09 -6.62 -25.52
C SER A 197 -0.47 -5.22 -25.50
N SER A 198 -0.35 -4.57 -26.68
CA SER A 198 0.26 -3.25 -26.78
C SER A 198 -0.76 -2.12 -26.59
N ILE A 199 -0.26 -0.93 -26.23
CA ILE A 199 -1.06 0.30 -26.23
C ILE A 199 -1.59 0.60 -27.63
N MET A 200 -0.79 0.31 -28.67
CA MET A 200 -1.20 0.45 -30.07
C MET A 200 -2.42 -0.38 -30.41
N ARG A 201 -2.48 -1.65 -29.95
CA ARG A 201 -3.67 -2.50 -30.16
C ARG A 201 -4.88 -1.91 -29.45
N LYS A 202 -4.71 -1.43 -28.23
CA LYS A 202 -5.81 -0.76 -27.49
C LYS A 202 -6.30 0.49 -28.24
N ALA A 203 -5.40 1.24 -28.87
CA ALA A 203 -5.76 2.38 -29.70
C ALA A 203 -6.52 1.96 -30.98
N GLN A 204 -6.11 0.87 -31.64
CA GLN A 204 -6.86 0.29 -32.77
C GLN A 204 -8.25 -0.20 -32.34
N ASP A 205 -8.38 -0.82 -31.18
CA ASP A 205 -9.67 -1.26 -30.62
C ASP A 205 -10.61 -0.07 -30.39
N LEU A 206 -10.11 1.05 -29.87
CA LEU A 206 -10.88 2.29 -29.68
C LEU A 206 -11.28 2.93 -31.03
N LEU A 207 -10.51 2.73 -32.06
CA LEU A 207 -10.82 3.17 -33.40
C LEU A 207 -11.84 2.26 -34.11
N ASP A 208 -12.21 1.15 -33.46
CA ASP A 208 -13.08 0.12 -34.02
C ASP A 208 -12.54 -0.49 -35.35
N CYS A 209 -11.20 -0.68 -35.38
CA CYS A 209 -10.54 -1.32 -36.51
C CYS A 209 -11.08 -2.74 -36.72
N GLY A 210 -11.57 -3.04 -37.89
CA GLY A 210 -12.22 -4.32 -38.24
C GLY A 210 -13.71 -4.22 -38.37
N SER A 211 -14.33 -3.10 -38.01
CA SER A 211 -15.73 -2.84 -38.36
C SER A 211 -15.88 -2.38 -39.83
N PRO A 212 -17.06 -2.56 -40.44
CA PRO A 212 -17.34 -1.99 -41.79
C PRO A 212 -17.16 -0.47 -41.85
N ALA A 213 -17.35 0.23 -40.72
CA ALA A 213 -17.17 1.68 -40.62
C ALA A 213 -15.70 2.09 -40.77
N ALA A 214 -14.76 1.28 -40.30
CA ALA A 214 -13.32 1.54 -40.41
C ALA A 214 -12.77 1.34 -41.83
N THR A 215 -13.51 0.67 -42.70
CA THR A 215 -13.15 0.44 -44.13
C THR A 215 -13.83 1.40 -45.07
N THR A 216 -14.78 2.22 -44.61
CA THR A 216 -15.47 3.23 -45.41
C THR A 216 -14.56 4.43 -45.64
N LYS A 217 -14.38 4.89 -46.88
CA LYS A 217 -13.65 6.12 -47.16
C LYS A 217 -14.44 7.31 -46.60
N HIS A 218 -13.81 8.00 -45.65
CA HIS A 218 -14.36 9.23 -45.08
C HIS A 218 -13.56 10.44 -45.60
N ASP A 219 -14.15 11.62 -45.50
CA ASP A 219 -13.41 12.86 -45.66
C ASP A 219 -12.39 12.98 -44.53
N ALA A 220 -11.23 13.59 -44.83
CA ALA A 220 -10.20 13.79 -43.80
C ALA A 220 -10.76 14.56 -42.60
N GLY A 221 -10.63 14.00 -41.41
CA GLY A 221 -11.15 14.64 -40.22
C GLY A 221 -11.35 13.73 -38.99
N PRO A 222 -11.86 14.28 -37.89
CA PRO A 222 -12.09 13.55 -36.67
C PRO A 222 -13.23 12.54 -36.75
N VAL A 223 -13.07 11.41 -36.09
CA VAL A 223 -14.04 10.31 -36.05
C VAL A 223 -14.89 10.37 -34.78
N PRO A 224 -16.24 10.32 -34.91
CA PRO A 224 -17.15 10.58 -33.79
C PRO A 224 -17.30 9.47 -32.74
N SER A 225 -16.79 8.26 -32.99
CA SER A 225 -17.21 7.04 -32.30
C SER A 225 -16.65 6.83 -30.89
N VAL A 226 -15.87 7.74 -30.34
CA VAL A 226 -15.07 7.52 -29.10
C VAL A 226 -15.75 7.96 -27.79
N LYS A 227 -16.90 8.64 -27.86
CA LYS A 227 -17.52 9.22 -26.64
C LYS A 227 -18.06 8.20 -25.62
N ALA A 228 -18.44 7.00 -26.06
CA ALA A 228 -19.06 6.01 -25.16
C ALA A 228 -18.04 5.25 -24.29
N ASP A 229 -16.89 4.89 -24.87
CA ASP A 229 -15.83 4.17 -24.12
C ASP A 229 -15.10 5.09 -23.16
N GLN A 230 -15.02 6.37 -23.46
CA GLN A 230 -14.46 7.39 -22.58
C GLN A 230 -15.26 7.55 -21.29
N ALA A 231 -16.58 7.67 -21.40
CA ALA A 231 -17.47 7.78 -20.24
C ALA A 231 -17.36 6.55 -19.32
N LYS A 232 -17.09 5.36 -19.89
CA LYS A 232 -16.86 4.13 -19.11
C LYS A 232 -15.52 4.16 -18.39
N HIS A 233 -14.43 4.60 -19.05
CA HIS A 233 -13.13 4.75 -18.41
C HIS A 233 -13.12 5.80 -17.29
N ASP A 234 -13.81 6.92 -17.49
CA ASP A 234 -13.96 7.96 -16.47
C ASP A 234 -14.80 7.45 -15.29
N ALA A 235 -15.84 6.66 -15.55
CA ALA A 235 -16.65 6.02 -14.52
C ALA A 235 -15.87 4.94 -13.73
N ASP A 236 -15.05 4.11 -14.41
CA ASP A 236 -14.22 3.09 -13.78
C ASP A 236 -13.10 3.72 -12.92
N ASN A 237 -12.52 4.83 -13.37
CA ASN A 237 -11.53 5.58 -12.59
C ASN A 237 -12.16 6.31 -11.40
N ALA A 238 -13.35 6.90 -11.57
CA ALA A 238 -14.10 7.52 -10.48
C ALA A 238 -14.57 6.48 -9.46
N ALA A 239 -15.00 5.30 -9.89
CA ALA A 239 -15.38 4.19 -9.02
C ALA A 239 -14.19 3.64 -8.23
N SER A 240 -13.01 3.53 -8.86
CA SER A 240 -11.78 3.13 -8.19
C SER A 240 -11.32 4.15 -7.15
N ALA A 241 -11.39 5.44 -7.47
CA ALA A 241 -11.08 6.52 -6.53
C ALA A 241 -12.10 6.57 -5.38
N ALA A 242 -13.39 6.35 -5.66
CA ALA A 242 -14.44 6.29 -4.64
C ALA A 242 -14.32 5.04 -3.75
N GLN A 243 -13.87 3.90 -4.28
CA GLN A 243 -13.57 2.72 -3.48
C GLN A 243 -12.38 2.94 -2.56
N SER A 244 -11.33 3.63 -3.03
CA SER A 244 -10.17 3.98 -2.21
C SER A 244 -10.52 4.99 -1.11
N LEU A 245 -11.38 5.96 -1.41
CA LEU A 245 -11.94 6.89 -0.43
C LEU A 245 -12.88 6.20 0.57
N LYS A 246 -13.70 5.24 0.11
CA LYS A 246 -14.55 4.43 0.99
C LYS A 246 -13.74 3.47 1.85
N ALA A 247 -12.65 2.90 1.34
CA ALA A 247 -11.72 2.09 2.15
C ALA A 247 -11.01 2.94 3.21
N ALA A 248 -10.60 4.18 2.86
CA ALA A 248 -10.04 5.14 3.82
C ALA A 248 -11.09 5.68 4.82
N GLN A 249 -12.36 5.81 4.41
CA GLN A 249 -13.47 6.23 5.27
C GLN A 249 -14.12 5.07 6.02
N ALA A 250 -14.00 3.84 5.54
CA ALA A 250 -14.46 2.62 6.22
C ALA A 250 -13.46 2.09 7.25
N ALA A 251 -12.32 2.77 7.44
CA ALA A 251 -11.63 2.79 8.72
C ALA A 251 -12.54 3.53 9.72
N LYS A 252 -13.69 2.91 9.99
CA LYS A 252 -14.67 3.29 10.99
C LYS A 252 -13.91 3.54 12.30
N PRO A 253 -14.21 4.61 13.06
CA PRO A 253 -13.78 4.64 14.44
C PRO A 253 -14.33 3.36 15.06
N ALA A 254 -13.43 2.49 15.48
CA ALA A 254 -13.80 1.22 16.06
C ALA A 254 -14.79 1.50 17.18
N SER A 255 -15.98 0.91 17.08
CA SER A 255 -16.88 0.83 18.22
C SER A 255 -16.05 0.28 19.38
N SER A 256 -16.19 0.84 20.56
CA SER A 256 -15.55 0.35 21.78
C SER A 256 -15.91 -1.13 21.97
N ALA A 257 -15.16 -2.00 21.33
CA ALA A 257 -15.21 -3.43 21.61
C ALA A 257 -14.84 -3.59 23.07
N ALA A 258 -15.66 -4.29 23.83
CA ALA A 258 -15.40 -4.54 25.23
C ALA A 258 -14.01 -5.19 25.33
N LEU A 259 -13.05 -4.50 25.95
CA LEU A 259 -11.70 -5.01 26.16
C LEU A 259 -11.75 -6.29 27.00
N ASN A 260 -11.27 -7.38 26.46
CA ASN A 260 -11.07 -8.62 27.20
C ASN A 260 -9.66 -8.59 27.83
N CYS A 261 -9.57 -8.13 29.06
CA CYS A 261 -8.29 -8.00 29.75
C CYS A 261 -8.01 -9.21 30.64
N GLN A 262 -6.76 -9.68 30.64
CA GLN A 262 -6.31 -10.69 31.58
C GLN A 262 -6.45 -10.20 33.03
N PRO A 263 -6.70 -11.09 33.99
CA PRO A 263 -6.72 -10.71 35.40
C PRO A 263 -5.33 -10.25 35.84
N GLY A 264 -5.28 -9.28 36.76
CA GLY A 264 -4.06 -8.67 37.25
C GLY A 264 -3.64 -7.44 36.46
N ALA A 265 -2.64 -6.78 36.96
CA ALA A 265 -1.97 -5.65 36.34
C ALA A 265 -0.46 -5.86 36.37
N TYR A 266 0.26 -5.16 35.52
CA TYR A 266 1.71 -5.27 35.38
C TYR A 266 2.32 -3.87 35.34
N LYS A 267 3.53 -3.75 35.90
CA LYS A 267 4.46 -2.68 35.58
C LYS A 267 5.34 -3.11 34.40
N ILE A 268 5.63 -2.19 33.54
CA ILE A 268 6.59 -2.38 32.44
C ILE A 268 7.88 -1.70 32.88
N ASP A 269 8.72 -2.48 33.57
CA ASP A 269 9.91 -1.99 34.24
C ASP A 269 11.16 -2.03 33.35
N VAL A 270 12.09 -1.12 33.60
CA VAL A 270 13.46 -1.24 33.09
C VAL A 270 14.21 -2.25 33.95
N PRO A 271 14.79 -3.32 33.38
CA PRO A 271 15.38 -4.40 34.14
C PRO A 271 16.45 -3.94 35.13
N GLY A 272 16.24 -4.26 36.42
CA GLY A 272 17.18 -3.94 37.50
C GLY A 272 17.26 -2.46 37.87
N LYS A 273 16.28 -1.65 37.47
CA LYS A 273 16.23 -0.21 37.75
C LYS A 273 14.82 0.23 38.18
N PRO A 274 14.66 1.33 38.94
CA PRO A 274 13.39 1.72 39.53
C PRO A 274 12.40 2.39 38.56
N LEU A 275 12.82 2.77 37.36
CA LEU A 275 11.91 3.43 36.40
C LEU A 275 11.08 2.43 35.61
N ASN A 276 9.83 2.76 35.40
CA ASN A 276 8.86 2.00 34.64
C ASN A 276 8.04 2.91 33.69
N TRP A 277 7.23 2.31 32.84
CA TRP A 277 6.33 3.04 31.94
C TRP A 277 5.19 3.67 32.73
N SER A 278 5.04 4.97 32.64
CA SER A 278 3.94 5.73 33.19
C SER A 278 3.15 6.40 32.08
N ALA A 279 1.84 6.17 32.09
CA ALA A 279 0.92 6.83 31.18
C ALA A 279 0.81 8.33 31.49
N PRO A 280 0.49 9.17 30.49
CA PRO A 280 0.26 10.58 30.72
C PRO A 280 -1.08 10.83 31.44
N LEU A 281 -1.15 11.89 32.25
CA LEU A 281 -2.41 12.39 32.82
C LEU A 281 -3.23 13.16 31.79
N LEU A 282 -2.55 13.87 30.91
CA LEU A 282 -3.18 14.74 29.91
C LEU A 282 -3.16 14.08 28.54
N ALA A 283 -4.25 14.26 27.78
CA ALA A 283 -4.30 13.84 26.40
C ALA A 283 -3.17 14.51 25.59
N ASN A 284 -2.60 13.76 24.65
CA ASN A 284 -1.50 14.20 23.76
C ASN A 284 -0.11 14.35 24.41
N ASP A 285 0.06 14.01 25.68
CA ASP A 285 1.40 13.83 26.25
C ASP A 285 1.85 12.37 26.07
N GLY A 286 3.17 12.14 26.14
CA GLY A 286 3.75 10.82 25.87
C GLY A 286 3.86 9.93 27.11
N ILE A 287 3.86 8.62 26.89
CA ILE A 287 4.25 7.63 27.90
C ILE A 287 5.74 7.84 28.22
N ARG A 288 6.05 7.87 29.52
CA ARG A 288 7.40 8.21 30.00
C ARG A 288 7.92 7.19 30.99
N LEU A 289 9.25 7.13 31.12
CA LEU A 289 9.88 6.48 32.26
C LEU A 289 9.66 7.33 33.53
N ARG A 290 9.15 6.71 34.59
CA ARG A 290 8.91 7.34 35.89
C ARG A 290 9.19 6.37 37.04
N GLU A 291 9.55 6.90 38.18
CA GLU A 291 9.51 6.10 39.43
C GLU A 291 8.07 5.87 39.87
N SER A 292 7.78 4.66 40.33
CA SER A 292 6.51 4.37 40.98
C SER A 292 6.47 5.06 42.33
N THR A 293 5.50 5.95 42.51
CA THR A 293 5.26 6.63 43.78
C THR A 293 3.83 6.37 44.23
N PHE A 294 3.55 6.61 45.50
CA PHE A 294 2.18 6.53 46.05
C PHE A 294 1.20 7.44 45.26
N PHE A 295 1.72 8.52 44.65
CA PHE A 295 0.94 9.48 43.88
C PHE A 295 0.83 9.15 42.37
N SER A 296 1.37 8.01 41.94
CA SER A 296 1.31 7.65 40.52
C SER A 296 -0.11 7.37 39.98
N ALA A 297 -1.12 7.31 40.87
CA ALA A 297 -2.53 7.12 40.56
C ALA A 297 -2.79 5.94 39.54
N HIS A 298 -2.00 4.88 39.70
CA HIS A 298 -2.01 3.70 38.80
C HIS A 298 -1.63 3.98 37.35
N LEU A 299 -1.02 5.12 37.04
CA LEU A 299 -0.55 5.44 35.69
C LEU A 299 0.60 4.53 35.22
N ASP A 300 1.25 3.87 36.14
CA ASP A 300 2.29 2.86 35.92
C ASP A 300 1.74 1.41 35.84
N ASN A 301 0.43 1.23 36.01
CA ASN A 301 -0.22 -0.07 36.02
C ASN A 301 -0.89 -0.34 34.66
N TRP A 302 -0.47 -1.42 34.03
CA TRP A 302 -0.93 -1.83 32.70
C TRP A 302 -1.61 -3.19 32.74
N ARG A 303 -2.66 -3.39 31.95
CA ARG A 303 -3.27 -4.69 31.71
C ARG A 303 -3.04 -5.14 30.29
N LEU A 304 -2.84 -6.42 30.11
CA LEU A 304 -2.79 -7.05 28.81
C LEU A 304 -4.22 -7.43 28.41
N CYS A 305 -4.72 -6.77 27.35
CA CYS A 305 -6.08 -6.98 26.87
C CYS A 305 -6.08 -7.55 25.44
N ASN A 306 -7.14 -8.26 25.07
CA ASN A 306 -7.30 -8.90 23.77
C ASN A 306 -6.08 -9.76 23.40
N VAL A 307 -5.60 -10.53 24.37
CA VAL A 307 -4.37 -11.30 24.25
C VAL A 307 -4.56 -12.47 23.30
N THR A 308 -3.68 -12.60 22.35
CA THR A 308 -3.53 -13.79 21.52
C THR A 308 -2.08 -14.25 21.56
N GLU A 309 -1.85 -15.55 21.49
CA GLU A 309 -0.52 -16.12 21.44
C GLU A 309 -0.37 -17.00 20.21
N LYS A 310 0.67 -16.73 19.43
CA LYS A 310 0.99 -17.54 18.26
C LYS A 310 2.51 -17.73 18.16
N ASN A 311 2.93 -18.99 18.10
CA ASN A 311 4.36 -19.34 17.97
C ASN A 311 5.25 -18.75 19.09
N GLY A 312 4.73 -18.61 20.31
CA GLY A 312 5.48 -18.06 21.43
C GLY A 312 5.59 -16.53 21.47
N VAL A 313 4.91 -15.84 20.53
CA VAL A 313 4.77 -14.39 20.52
C VAL A 313 3.39 -14.03 21.06
N ILE A 314 3.34 -13.21 22.07
CA ILE A 314 2.10 -12.66 22.64
C ILE A 314 1.77 -11.39 21.86
N GLU A 315 0.55 -11.29 21.35
CA GLU A 315 -0.01 -10.05 20.84
C GLU A 315 -1.06 -9.53 21.84
N ALA A 316 -0.96 -8.26 22.22
CA ALA A 316 -1.84 -7.67 23.22
C ALA A 316 -2.09 -6.17 22.95
N THR A 317 -3.19 -5.67 23.47
CA THR A 317 -3.41 -4.24 23.73
C THR A 317 -2.95 -3.93 25.15
N LEU A 318 -2.20 -2.85 25.33
CA LEU A 318 -1.74 -2.39 26.64
C LEU A 318 -2.69 -1.33 27.18
N TRP A 319 -3.61 -1.72 28.05
CA TRP A 319 -4.56 -0.82 28.69
C TRP A 319 -4.02 -0.27 30.00
N ASN A 320 -4.05 1.03 30.17
CA ASN A 320 -3.58 1.69 31.40
C ASN A 320 -4.70 1.82 32.43
N TRP A 321 -4.46 1.37 33.66
CA TRP A 321 -5.47 1.41 34.70
C TRP A 321 -5.75 2.85 35.18
N GLY A 322 -4.73 3.69 35.25
CA GLY A 322 -4.84 5.02 35.85
C GLY A 322 -5.65 6.00 35.00
N ASN A 323 -5.47 6.01 33.68
CA ASN A 323 -6.18 6.93 32.79
C ASN A 323 -7.23 6.25 31.87
N GLY A 324 -7.33 4.92 31.92
CA GLY A 324 -8.31 4.15 31.14
C GLY A 324 -8.04 4.10 29.62
N GLY A 325 -6.91 4.63 29.16
CA GLY A 325 -6.52 4.63 27.76
C GLY A 325 -5.67 3.43 27.37
N CYS A 326 -5.60 3.14 26.09
CA CYS A 326 -4.72 2.15 25.49
C CYS A 326 -3.46 2.82 24.94
N ALA A 327 -2.29 2.21 25.20
CA ALA A 327 -1.05 2.66 24.58
C ALA A 327 -1.19 2.66 23.06
N THR A 328 -0.70 3.72 22.43
CA THR A 328 -0.76 3.90 20.97
C THR A 328 0.40 4.76 20.48
N ILE A 329 0.72 4.62 19.21
CA ILE A 329 1.51 5.63 18.50
C ILE A 329 0.53 6.56 17.81
N PRO A 330 0.61 7.90 18.00
CA PRO A 330 -0.28 8.82 17.29
C PRO A 330 -0.18 8.64 15.77
N ALA A 331 -1.33 8.49 15.10
CA ALA A 331 -1.40 8.18 13.69
C ALA A 331 -0.63 9.19 12.81
N ASN A 332 -0.68 10.47 13.15
CA ASN A 332 -0.03 11.54 12.41
C ASN A 332 1.51 11.53 12.48
N ILE A 333 2.11 10.77 13.40
CA ILE A 333 3.56 10.63 13.54
C ILE A 333 4.03 9.16 13.45
N ALA A 334 3.14 8.23 13.21
CA ALA A 334 3.44 6.79 13.23
C ALA A 334 4.55 6.37 12.25
N ASN A 335 4.74 7.11 11.16
CA ASN A 335 5.81 6.87 10.18
C ASN A 335 7.15 7.52 10.53
N GLN A 336 7.19 8.29 11.60
CA GLN A 336 8.41 9.00 11.97
C GLN A 336 9.28 8.10 12.84
N GLU A 337 10.57 8.06 12.54
CA GLU A 337 11.54 7.49 13.45
C GLU A 337 11.50 8.24 14.78
N GLN A 338 11.58 7.51 15.89
CA GLN A 338 11.47 8.04 17.23
C GLN A 338 10.12 8.70 17.59
N ALA A 339 9.04 8.37 16.87
CA ALA A 339 7.71 8.76 17.29
C ALA A 339 7.42 8.24 18.70
N TYR A 340 6.86 9.08 19.55
CA TYR A 340 6.57 8.74 20.93
C TYR A 340 5.27 7.96 21.08
N LEU A 341 5.18 7.17 22.15
CA LEU A 341 3.94 6.52 22.55
C LEU A 341 3.12 7.46 23.43
N THR A 342 1.80 7.37 23.28
CA THR A 342 0.81 8.02 24.15
C THR A 342 -0.28 7.03 24.53
N THR A 343 -1.34 7.50 25.17
CA THR A 343 -2.58 6.75 25.38
C THR A 343 -3.74 7.42 24.65
N ALA A 344 -4.65 6.60 24.10
CA ALA A 344 -5.87 7.07 23.47
C ALA A 344 -7.05 6.17 23.85
N THR A 345 -8.26 6.57 23.43
CA THR A 345 -9.45 5.69 23.54
C THR A 345 -9.15 4.35 22.89
N CYS A 346 -9.44 3.26 23.60
CA CYS A 346 -9.15 1.92 23.12
C CYS A 346 -10.01 1.55 21.91
N GLY A 347 -9.38 0.92 20.92
CA GLY A 347 -9.99 0.46 19.69
C GLY A 347 -9.35 -0.85 19.22
N GLU A 348 -9.71 -1.27 18.02
CA GLU A 348 -9.15 -2.46 17.35
C GLU A 348 -8.01 -2.10 16.39
N ASP A 349 -7.48 -0.88 16.46
CA ASP A 349 -6.43 -0.37 15.59
C ASP A 349 -5.09 -1.07 15.89
N ASP A 350 -4.39 -1.47 14.86
CA ASP A 350 -3.06 -2.10 14.98
C ASP A 350 -1.99 -1.15 15.55
N LEU A 351 -2.22 0.18 15.56
CA LEU A 351 -1.39 1.15 16.31
C LEU A 351 -1.47 0.95 17.84
N GLN A 352 -2.55 0.31 18.31
CA GLN A 352 -2.77 -0.04 19.73
C GLN A 352 -2.45 -1.50 20.04
N ARG A 353 -1.93 -2.25 19.07
CA ARG A 353 -1.56 -3.65 19.23
C ARG A 353 -0.05 -3.78 19.31
N PHE A 354 0.41 -4.63 20.21
CA PHE A 354 1.83 -4.83 20.47
C PHE A 354 2.18 -6.30 20.51
N TYR A 355 3.28 -6.65 19.86
CA TYR A 355 3.92 -7.95 20.04
C TYR A 355 4.85 -7.88 21.23
N ILE A 356 4.73 -8.86 22.13
CA ILE A 356 5.55 -9.02 23.32
C ILE A 356 6.31 -10.32 23.18
N TYR A 357 7.62 -10.27 23.19
CA TYR A 357 8.45 -11.46 23.05
C TYR A 357 9.59 -11.47 24.05
N ARG A 358 10.07 -12.68 24.31
CA ARG A 358 11.19 -12.95 25.21
C ARG A 358 12.40 -13.38 24.39
N ASP A 359 13.57 -12.91 24.75
CA ASP A 359 14.81 -13.28 24.09
C ASP A 359 15.18 -14.74 24.35
N VAL A 360 14.89 -15.18 25.57
CA VAL A 360 15.15 -16.54 26.02
C VAL A 360 13.90 -17.06 26.76
N PRO A 361 13.47 -18.32 26.54
CA PRO A 361 12.39 -18.92 27.31
C PRO A 361 12.67 -18.85 28.82
N GLY A 362 11.64 -18.47 29.58
CA GLY A 362 11.76 -18.30 31.02
C GLY A 362 12.48 -17.03 31.48
N SER A 363 13.09 -16.26 30.56
CA SER A 363 13.63 -14.94 30.89
C SER A 363 12.50 -13.98 31.27
N PRO A 364 12.59 -13.19 32.33
CA PRO A 364 11.66 -12.13 32.63
C PRO A 364 11.77 -10.96 31.62
N LYS A 365 12.87 -10.88 30.88
CA LYS A 365 13.13 -9.80 29.93
C LYS A 365 12.27 -9.94 28.69
N ILE A 366 11.66 -8.85 28.28
CA ILE A 366 10.81 -8.76 27.10
C ILE A 366 11.25 -7.63 26.19
N GLY A 367 10.96 -7.79 24.91
CA GLY A 367 10.90 -6.71 23.91
C GLY A 367 9.46 -6.41 23.56
N LEU A 368 9.17 -5.18 23.23
CA LEU A 368 7.86 -4.72 22.77
C LEU A 368 8.00 -4.17 21.35
N GLN A 369 7.09 -4.55 20.46
CA GLN A 369 7.05 -4.09 19.08
C GLN A 369 5.62 -3.63 18.76
N ASN A 370 5.46 -2.47 18.17
CA ASN A 370 4.15 -2.06 17.70
C ASN A 370 3.76 -2.88 16.47
N LYS A 371 2.55 -3.39 16.43
CA LYS A 371 2.08 -4.26 15.34
C LYS A 371 1.99 -3.50 14.03
N TYR A 372 1.43 -2.30 14.04
CA TYR A 372 1.23 -1.48 12.85
C TYR A 372 2.56 -0.99 12.26
N THR A 373 3.40 -0.36 13.08
CA THR A 373 4.65 0.22 12.59
C THR A 373 5.77 -0.81 12.44
N GLY A 374 5.67 -1.99 13.08
CA GLY A 374 6.74 -2.98 13.13
C GLY A 374 7.98 -2.51 13.88
N SER A 375 7.95 -1.30 14.44
CA SER A 375 9.08 -0.71 15.17
C SER A 375 9.15 -1.20 16.61
N MET A 376 10.37 -1.36 17.10
CA MET A 376 10.64 -1.71 18.48
C MET A 376 10.44 -0.50 19.38
N LEU A 377 9.96 -0.74 20.61
CA LEU A 377 9.79 0.32 21.58
C LEU A 377 11.01 0.41 22.50
N GLY A 378 11.42 1.64 22.76
CA GLY A 378 12.60 1.91 23.58
C GLY A 378 12.61 3.36 24.09
N TYR A 379 13.74 3.77 24.59
CA TYR A 379 14.01 5.13 25.05
C TYR A 379 15.45 5.53 24.71
N ASP A 380 15.75 6.83 24.65
CA ASP A 380 17.09 7.30 24.28
C ASP A 380 18.07 7.18 25.43
N ARG A 381 17.65 7.52 26.64
CA ARG A 381 18.48 7.46 27.84
C ARG A 381 17.66 7.05 29.07
N TYR A 382 18.29 6.41 29.99
CA TYR A 382 17.68 6.09 31.27
C TYR A 382 17.62 7.34 32.18
N ALA A 383 16.48 8.03 32.16
CA ALA A 383 16.22 9.21 32.96
C ALA A 383 14.73 9.32 33.33
N ASP A 384 14.41 9.87 34.49
CA ASP A 384 13.03 10.21 34.85
C ASP A 384 12.48 11.23 33.85
N GLY A 385 11.25 11.01 33.37
CA GLY A 385 10.60 11.84 32.39
C GLY A 385 10.98 11.52 30.94
N GLU A 386 11.87 10.57 30.69
CA GLU A 386 12.24 10.18 29.31
C GLU A 386 11.06 9.53 28.56
N LEU A 387 10.85 9.91 27.32
CA LEU A 387 9.76 9.40 26.48
C LEU A 387 10.03 7.97 26.00
N ILE A 388 8.99 7.16 26.00
CA ILE A 388 9.00 5.90 25.26
C ILE A 388 8.72 6.19 23.79
N ARG A 389 9.59 5.69 22.92
CA ARG A 389 9.59 5.95 21.48
C ARG A 389 9.70 4.66 20.68
N GLN A 390 9.35 4.74 19.43
CA GLN A 390 9.58 3.66 18.48
C GLN A 390 10.91 3.82 17.73
N TYR A 391 11.53 2.68 17.40
CA TYR A 391 12.78 2.60 16.64
C TYR A 391 12.68 1.52 15.57
N SER A 392 12.78 1.90 14.32
CA SER A 392 12.63 0.97 13.19
C SER A 392 13.70 -0.12 13.18
N SER A 393 14.93 0.22 13.58
CA SER A 393 16.04 -0.74 13.69
C SER A 393 16.15 -1.41 15.06
N GLY A 394 15.22 -1.11 16.01
CA GLY A 394 15.34 -1.54 17.38
C GLY A 394 16.46 -0.81 18.14
N ARG A 395 16.68 -1.23 19.39
CA ARG A 395 17.73 -0.70 20.27
C ARG A 395 18.60 -1.85 20.73
N GLN A 396 19.88 -1.80 20.42
CA GLN A 396 20.84 -2.86 20.77
C GLN A 396 21.59 -2.59 22.09
N ASP A 397 21.48 -1.38 22.63
CA ASP A 397 22.13 -0.92 23.87
C ASP A 397 21.38 -1.31 25.16
N GLY A 398 20.34 -2.14 25.05
CA GLY A 398 19.48 -2.56 26.16
C GLY A 398 18.36 -1.57 26.49
N THR A 399 18.29 -0.40 25.82
CA THR A 399 17.24 0.61 26.07
C THR A 399 15.89 0.26 25.44
N GLY A 400 15.75 -0.90 24.84
CA GLY A 400 14.50 -1.48 24.33
C GLY A 400 14.09 -2.77 25.05
N THR A 401 14.70 -3.06 26.19
CA THR A 401 14.43 -4.27 26.98
C THR A 401 13.68 -3.89 28.25
N TYR A 402 12.64 -4.66 28.57
CA TYR A 402 11.77 -4.43 29.73
C TYR A 402 11.51 -5.72 30.51
N THR A 403 10.84 -5.61 31.64
CA THR A 403 10.25 -6.73 32.37
C THR A 403 8.78 -6.43 32.67
N LEU A 404 7.95 -7.46 32.72
CA LEU A 404 6.59 -7.36 33.23
C LEU A 404 6.57 -7.86 34.67
N THR A 405 6.33 -6.95 35.59
CA THR A 405 6.23 -7.25 37.04
C THR A 405 4.76 -7.18 37.45
N GLY A 406 4.20 -8.27 37.97
CA GLY A 406 2.83 -8.28 38.48
C GLY A 406 2.66 -7.32 39.68
N VAL A 407 1.50 -6.64 39.73
CA VAL A 407 1.12 -5.68 40.80
C VAL A 407 0.05 -6.28 41.69
#